data_ac1921b8b505a00d8b62f64f1926ae6d
#
_entry.id   ac1921b8b505a00d8b62f64f1926ae6d
#
_cell.length_a   1.000
_cell.length_b   1.000
_cell.length_c   1.000
_cell.angle_alpha   90.00
_cell.angle_beta   90.00
_cell.angle_gamma   90.00
#
_symmetry.space_group_name_H-M   'P 1'
#
loop_
_entity.id
_entity.type
_entity.pdbx_description
1 polymer ?
#
loop_
_entity_poly.entity_id
_entity_poly.type
_entity_poly.pdbx_seq_one_letter_code
_entity_poly.pdbx_strand_id
1 'polypeptide(L)'
;MVPDAISRQRHFRLKMLCGHPCLVKEASRKYKDCDADTLVKDSAKLRVLLALIQWLKRSGHRTLVFSQSTKMLDIMARMFDENSISFLRIDGSSSAKSRQQAVDHFNNCDSGIDIMLLSTKAAGVGITLTGADRAVIYELSWNWVCTAVFVYVNNKRI
;
A
#
# COMPACT_ATOMS: atom_id res chain seq x y z
N MET A 1 -10.55 7.84 29.39
CA MET A 1 -11.15 6.49 29.46
C MET A 1 -10.43 5.61 28.46
N VAL A 2 -9.62 4.65 28.89
CA VAL A 2 -8.89 3.73 27.99
C VAL A 2 -9.88 2.64 27.55
N PRO A 3 -10.06 2.41 26.22
CA PRO A 3 -10.96 1.36 25.75
C PRO A 3 -10.53 0.00 26.30
N ASP A 4 -11.48 -0.83 26.71
CA ASP A 4 -11.21 -2.17 27.18
C ASP A 4 -10.62 -3.07 26.07
N ALA A 5 -10.09 -4.24 26.43
CA ALA A 5 -9.45 -5.15 25.47
C ALA A 5 -10.44 -5.62 24.39
N ILE A 6 -11.72 -5.80 24.75
CA ILE A 6 -12.79 -6.24 23.85
C ILE A 6 -13.09 -5.15 22.81
N SER A 7 -13.17 -3.89 23.26
CA SER A 7 -13.39 -2.75 22.37
C SER A 7 -12.24 -2.59 21.36
N ARG A 8 -10.98 -2.71 21.83
CA ARG A 8 -9.80 -2.65 20.94
C ARG A 8 -9.79 -3.78 19.90
N GLN A 9 -10.16 -4.99 20.27
CA GLN A 9 -10.23 -6.13 19.36
C GLN A 9 -11.33 -5.95 18.28
N ARG A 10 -12.51 -5.45 18.67
CA ARG A 10 -13.60 -5.13 17.74
C ARG A 10 -13.19 -4.06 16.73
N HIS A 11 -12.61 -2.98 17.19
CA HIS A 11 -12.11 -1.91 16.30
C HIS A 11 -11.03 -2.40 15.34
N PHE A 12 -10.12 -3.25 15.81
CA PHE A 12 -9.09 -3.83 14.95
C PHE A 12 -9.71 -4.69 13.83
N ARG A 13 -10.71 -5.53 14.15
CA ARG A 13 -11.42 -6.36 13.16
C ARG A 13 -12.19 -5.52 12.16
N LEU A 14 -12.89 -4.46 12.60
CA LEU A 14 -13.58 -3.52 11.71
C LEU A 14 -12.60 -2.82 10.76
N LYS A 15 -11.46 -2.38 11.26
CA LYS A 15 -10.40 -1.78 10.43
C LYS A 15 -9.91 -2.75 9.35
N MET A 16 -9.71 -4.02 9.70
CA MET A 16 -9.32 -5.05 8.72
C MET A 16 -10.41 -5.25 7.66
N LEU A 17 -11.68 -5.35 8.06
CA LEU A 17 -12.82 -5.44 7.12
C LEU A 17 -12.89 -4.25 6.18
N CYS A 18 -12.68 -3.04 6.68
CA CYS A 18 -12.64 -1.82 5.85
C CYS A 18 -11.45 -1.80 4.88
N GLY A 19 -10.36 -2.49 5.18
CA GLY A 19 -9.25 -2.69 4.25
C GLY A 19 -9.62 -3.67 3.15
N HIS A 20 -9.88 -4.92 3.54
CA HIS A 20 -10.40 -5.97 2.66
C HIS A 20 -11.01 -7.10 3.50
N PRO A 21 -12.15 -7.70 3.10
CA PRO A 21 -12.78 -8.78 3.86
C PRO A 21 -11.85 -9.98 4.13
N CYS A 22 -10.97 -10.33 3.20
CA CYS A 22 -10.05 -11.47 3.36
C CYS A 22 -9.00 -11.30 4.48
N LEU A 23 -8.81 -10.09 5.00
CA LEU A 23 -7.90 -9.84 6.13
C LEU A 23 -8.45 -10.41 7.44
N VAL A 24 -9.73 -10.68 7.52
CA VAL A 24 -10.37 -11.30 8.68
C VAL A 24 -10.26 -12.80 8.58
N LYS A 25 -9.81 -13.45 9.67
CA LYS A 25 -9.51 -14.90 9.69
C LYS A 25 -10.67 -15.76 9.20
N GLU A 26 -11.90 -15.41 9.55
CA GLU A 26 -13.11 -16.16 9.21
C GLU A 26 -13.39 -16.12 7.70
N ALA A 27 -13.05 -15.02 7.04
CA ALA A 27 -13.23 -14.85 5.60
C ALA A 27 -12.01 -15.30 4.78
N SER A 28 -10.81 -15.36 5.38
CA SER A 28 -9.55 -15.58 4.65
C SER A 28 -9.52 -16.90 3.87
N ARG A 29 -10.25 -17.93 4.33
CA ARG A 29 -10.35 -19.23 3.64
C ARG A 29 -11.04 -19.11 2.27
N LYS A 30 -12.06 -18.24 2.15
CA LYS A 30 -12.78 -17.97 0.90
C LYS A 30 -11.84 -17.38 -0.18
N TYR A 31 -10.80 -16.66 0.24
CA TYR A 31 -9.93 -15.91 -0.67
C TYR A 31 -8.56 -16.54 -0.90
N LYS A 32 -8.34 -17.78 -0.38
CA LYS A 32 -7.03 -18.43 -0.47
C LYS A 32 -6.61 -18.68 -1.91
N ASP A 33 -7.55 -19.16 -2.73
CA ASP A 33 -7.33 -19.56 -4.12
C ASP A 33 -8.11 -18.71 -5.13
N CYS A 34 -8.63 -17.54 -4.71
CA CYS A 34 -9.37 -16.65 -5.62
C CYS A 34 -8.39 -15.81 -6.47
N ASP A 35 -8.84 -15.42 -7.66
CA ASP A 35 -8.17 -14.49 -8.56
C ASP A 35 -8.18 -13.04 -8.01
N ALA A 36 -7.34 -12.17 -8.54
CA ALA A 36 -7.30 -10.77 -8.13
C ALA A 36 -8.58 -10.03 -8.52
N ASP A 37 -9.25 -10.43 -9.58
CA ASP A 37 -10.54 -9.87 -9.98
C ASP A 37 -11.60 -10.03 -8.88
N THR A 38 -11.67 -11.20 -8.25
CA THR A 38 -12.54 -11.46 -7.10
C THR A 38 -12.15 -10.60 -5.89
N LEU A 39 -10.84 -10.46 -5.62
CA LEU A 39 -10.37 -9.58 -4.55
C LEU A 39 -10.79 -8.12 -4.81
N VAL A 40 -10.62 -7.64 -6.02
CA VAL A 40 -11.00 -6.28 -6.42
C VAL A 40 -12.51 -6.07 -6.34
N LYS A 41 -13.33 -7.04 -6.80
CA LYS A 41 -14.80 -6.97 -6.75
C LYS A 41 -15.33 -6.90 -5.32
N ASP A 42 -14.73 -7.63 -4.39
CA ASP A 42 -15.19 -7.72 -3.00
C ASP A 42 -14.73 -6.53 -2.13
N SER A 43 -13.94 -5.60 -2.66
CA SER A 43 -13.50 -4.39 -1.94
C SER A 43 -13.65 -3.13 -2.79
N ALA A 44 -14.63 -2.28 -2.44
CA ALA A 44 -14.79 -0.98 -3.09
C ALA A 44 -13.52 -0.11 -2.98
N LYS A 45 -12.83 -0.19 -1.85
CA LYS A 45 -11.59 0.54 -1.60
C LYS A 45 -10.46 0.08 -2.51
N LEU A 46 -10.35 -1.23 -2.76
CA LEU A 46 -9.34 -1.79 -3.65
C LEU A 46 -9.64 -1.44 -5.12
N ARG A 47 -10.93 -1.42 -5.52
CA ARG A 47 -11.35 -0.92 -6.85
C ARG A 47 -10.95 0.52 -7.09
N VAL A 48 -11.19 1.39 -6.10
CA VAL A 48 -10.80 2.80 -6.18
C VAL A 48 -9.29 2.93 -6.28
N LEU A 49 -8.54 2.15 -5.50
CA LEU A 49 -7.08 2.15 -5.57
C LEU A 49 -6.60 1.75 -6.96
N LEU A 50 -7.10 0.65 -7.53
CA LEU A 50 -6.71 0.18 -8.85
C LEU A 50 -6.98 1.25 -9.93
N ALA A 51 -8.20 1.81 -9.94
CA ALA A 51 -8.56 2.86 -10.89
C ALA A 51 -7.67 4.11 -10.75
N LEU A 52 -7.39 4.53 -9.51
CA LEU A 52 -6.50 5.65 -9.21
C LEU A 52 -5.07 5.39 -9.71
N ILE A 53 -4.51 4.22 -9.41
CA ILE A 53 -3.15 3.86 -9.83
C ILE A 53 -3.04 3.80 -11.36
N GLN A 54 -4.03 3.22 -12.04
CA GLN A 54 -4.06 3.17 -13.51
C GLN A 54 -4.15 4.58 -14.11
N TRP A 55 -4.92 5.47 -13.49
CA TRP A 55 -5.01 6.87 -13.92
C TRP A 55 -3.69 7.62 -13.70
N LEU A 56 -3.09 7.50 -12.51
CA LEU A 56 -1.81 8.13 -12.17
C LEU A 56 -0.69 7.66 -13.12
N LYS A 57 -0.61 6.35 -13.38
CA LYS A 57 0.37 5.78 -14.31
C LYS A 57 0.20 6.35 -15.73
N ARG A 58 -1.05 6.40 -16.24
CA ARG A 58 -1.32 7.00 -17.57
C ARG A 58 -0.98 8.49 -17.64
N SER A 59 -1.06 9.18 -16.51
CA SER A 59 -0.70 10.60 -16.38
C SER A 59 0.81 10.81 -16.15
N GLY A 60 1.62 9.74 -16.17
CA GLY A 60 3.08 9.81 -16.00
C GLY A 60 3.53 10.11 -14.57
N HIS A 61 2.68 9.80 -13.56
CA HIS A 61 3.01 10.00 -12.16
C HIS A 61 3.66 8.78 -11.53
N ARG A 62 4.67 9.01 -10.71
CA ARG A 62 5.32 7.97 -9.91
C ARG A 62 4.78 7.99 -8.48
N THR A 63 4.25 6.86 -8.02
CA THR A 63 3.37 6.80 -6.87
C THR A 63 3.90 5.87 -5.78
N LEU A 64 3.92 6.35 -4.54
CA LEU A 64 4.12 5.54 -3.34
C LEU A 64 2.77 5.11 -2.80
N VAL A 65 2.61 3.84 -2.47
CA VAL A 65 1.39 3.30 -1.85
C VAL A 65 1.74 2.72 -0.49
N PHE A 66 1.16 3.32 0.55
CA PHE A 66 1.41 2.94 1.93
C PHE A 66 0.29 2.09 2.50
N SER A 67 0.64 0.98 3.16
CA SER A 67 -0.27 0.18 3.97
C SER A 67 0.34 -0.18 5.32
N GLN A 68 -0.49 -0.34 6.35
CA GLN A 68 -0.06 -0.82 7.67
C GLN A 68 0.02 -2.34 7.73
N SER A 69 -0.69 -3.03 6.86
CA SER A 69 -0.81 -4.48 6.83
C SER A 69 0.05 -5.07 5.70
N THR A 70 1.01 -5.91 6.05
CA THR A 70 1.79 -6.66 5.05
C THR A 70 0.89 -7.58 4.22
N LYS A 71 -0.16 -8.17 4.83
CA LYS A 71 -1.17 -8.95 4.11
C LYS A 71 -1.93 -8.11 3.09
N MET A 72 -2.18 -6.83 3.38
CA MET A 72 -2.80 -5.93 2.41
C MET A 72 -1.84 -5.63 1.25
N LEU A 73 -0.54 -5.48 1.54
CA LEU A 73 0.48 -5.36 0.48
C LEU A 73 0.54 -6.62 -0.39
N ASP A 74 0.33 -7.82 0.18
CA ASP A 74 0.25 -9.07 -0.59
C ASP A 74 -0.93 -9.06 -1.57
N ILE A 75 -2.10 -8.56 -1.12
CA ILE A 75 -3.29 -8.42 -1.98
C ILE A 75 -3.05 -7.40 -3.09
N MET A 76 -2.46 -6.25 -2.75
CA MET A 76 -2.13 -5.22 -3.74
C MET A 76 -1.10 -5.71 -4.76
N ALA A 77 -0.08 -6.46 -4.32
CA ALA A 77 0.92 -7.05 -5.18
C ALA A 77 0.28 -7.98 -6.21
N ARG A 78 -0.57 -8.93 -5.76
CA ARG A 78 -1.33 -9.81 -6.67
C ARG A 78 -2.19 -9.02 -7.66
N MET A 79 -2.92 -8.02 -7.18
CA MET A 79 -3.73 -7.15 -8.04
C MET A 79 -2.87 -6.44 -9.10
N PHE A 80 -1.69 -5.95 -8.75
CA PHE A 80 -0.81 -5.27 -9.69
C PHE A 80 -0.19 -6.23 -10.69
N ASP A 81 0.26 -7.42 -10.26
CA ASP A 81 0.80 -8.46 -11.13
C ASP A 81 -0.22 -8.89 -12.19
N GLU A 82 -1.47 -9.19 -11.80
CA GLU A 82 -2.53 -9.59 -12.73
C GLU A 82 -2.96 -8.46 -13.69
N ASN A 83 -2.78 -7.20 -13.29
CA ASN A 83 -3.04 -6.05 -14.16
C ASN A 83 -1.79 -5.55 -14.93
N SER A 84 -0.71 -6.32 -14.94
CA SER A 84 0.55 -5.97 -15.62
C SER A 84 1.11 -4.61 -15.19
N ILE A 85 0.99 -4.31 -13.91
CA ILE A 85 1.50 -3.08 -13.31
C ILE A 85 2.81 -3.40 -12.59
N SER A 86 3.94 -2.91 -13.12
CA SER A 86 5.26 -3.08 -12.49
C SER A 86 5.37 -2.27 -11.21
N PHE A 87 5.87 -2.88 -10.15
CA PHE A 87 6.05 -2.21 -8.86
C PHE A 87 7.27 -2.75 -8.11
N LEU A 88 7.75 -1.98 -7.15
CA LEU A 88 8.69 -2.41 -6.11
C LEU A 88 7.99 -2.50 -4.76
N ARG A 89 8.53 -3.29 -3.85
CA ARG A 89 7.97 -3.47 -2.51
C ARG A 89 9.04 -3.38 -1.44
N ILE A 90 8.74 -2.64 -0.36
CA ILE A 90 9.55 -2.57 0.85
C ILE A 90 8.64 -2.76 2.07
N ASP A 91 8.95 -3.77 2.87
CA ASP A 91 8.25 -4.04 4.13
C ASP A 91 9.24 -4.45 5.24
N GLY A 92 8.70 -4.88 6.40
CA GLY A 92 9.52 -5.26 7.55
C GLY A 92 10.39 -6.49 7.33
N SER A 93 10.14 -7.33 6.32
CA SER A 93 10.94 -8.50 5.97
C SER A 93 12.11 -8.16 5.05
N SER A 94 12.10 -6.97 4.42
CA SER A 94 13.15 -6.52 3.51
C SER A 94 14.45 -6.24 4.26
N SER A 95 15.55 -6.88 3.84
CA SER A 95 16.88 -6.59 4.40
C SER A 95 17.32 -5.15 4.10
N ALA A 96 18.25 -4.61 4.88
CA ALA A 96 18.77 -3.24 4.65
C ALA A 96 19.33 -3.08 3.24
N LYS A 97 20.08 -4.09 2.75
CA LYS A 97 20.64 -4.08 1.38
C LYS A 97 19.55 -4.10 0.31
N SER A 98 18.57 -5.00 0.44
CA SER A 98 17.46 -5.10 -0.52
C SER A 98 16.61 -3.81 -0.54
N ARG A 99 16.42 -3.19 0.63
CA ARG A 99 15.71 -1.91 0.76
C ARG A 99 16.44 -0.79 0.02
N GLN A 100 17.76 -0.68 0.21
CA GLN A 100 18.56 0.34 -0.49
C GLN A 100 18.52 0.12 -2.01
N GLN A 101 18.68 -1.11 -2.47
CA GLN A 101 18.61 -1.44 -3.90
C GLN A 101 17.23 -1.07 -4.50
N ALA A 102 16.13 -1.34 -3.79
CA ALA A 102 14.80 -0.97 -4.24
C ALA A 102 14.62 0.55 -4.31
N VAL A 103 15.18 1.29 -3.33
CA VAL A 103 15.15 2.76 -3.32
C VAL A 103 15.94 3.33 -4.50
N ASP A 104 17.16 2.84 -4.72
CA ASP A 104 18.02 3.30 -5.81
C ASP A 104 17.37 3.02 -7.17
N HIS A 105 16.80 1.83 -7.33
CA HIS A 105 16.07 1.44 -8.54
C HIS A 105 14.84 2.32 -8.76
N PHE A 106 14.06 2.58 -7.71
CA PHE A 106 12.88 3.45 -7.80
C PHE A 106 13.29 4.90 -8.08
N ASN A 107 14.36 5.43 -7.51
CA ASN A 107 14.79 6.81 -7.76
C ASN A 107 15.37 7.01 -9.17
N ASN A 108 15.79 5.94 -9.85
CA ASN A 108 16.19 6.00 -11.26
C ASN A 108 14.93 6.14 -12.14
N CYS A 109 14.82 7.27 -12.86
CA CYS A 109 13.67 7.55 -13.74
C CYS A 109 13.56 6.59 -14.91
N ASP A 110 14.66 6.00 -15.37
CA ASP A 110 14.70 5.09 -16.51
C ASP A 110 14.35 3.63 -16.13
N SER A 111 14.04 3.37 -14.86
CA SER A 111 13.73 2.02 -14.36
C SER A 111 12.45 1.41 -14.92
N GLY A 112 11.55 2.22 -15.48
CA GLY A 112 10.22 1.79 -15.96
C GLY A 112 9.26 1.37 -14.84
N ILE A 113 9.63 1.64 -13.57
CA ILE A 113 8.81 1.32 -12.41
C ILE A 113 8.24 2.60 -11.81
N ASP A 114 6.91 2.73 -11.87
CA ASP A 114 6.21 3.92 -11.44
C ASP A 114 5.55 3.78 -10.06
N ILE A 115 5.56 2.58 -9.49
CA ILE A 115 4.85 2.29 -8.25
C ILE A 115 5.78 1.63 -7.23
N MET A 116 5.70 2.09 -5.98
CA MET A 116 6.35 1.43 -4.85
C MET A 116 5.33 1.17 -3.74
N LEU A 117 5.20 -0.10 -3.34
CA LEU A 117 4.44 -0.54 -2.19
C LEU A 117 5.29 -0.47 -0.93
N LEU A 118 4.79 0.20 0.10
CA LEU A 118 5.53 0.44 1.33
C LEU A 118 4.70 0.06 2.57
N SER A 119 5.29 -0.69 3.49
CA SER A 119 4.69 -0.75 4.82
C SER A 119 5.01 0.53 5.58
N THR A 120 4.01 1.10 6.30
CA THR A 120 4.21 2.33 7.08
C THR A 120 5.31 2.21 8.12
N LYS A 121 5.53 0.99 8.67
CA LYS A 121 6.61 0.72 9.60
C LYS A 121 8.00 0.77 8.94
N ALA A 122 8.12 0.24 7.72
CA ALA A 122 9.37 0.23 6.99
C ALA A 122 9.73 1.62 6.44
N ALA A 123 8.74 2.43 6.08
CA ALA A 123 8.93 3.79 5.61
C ALA A 123 9.43 4.75 6.73
N GLY A 124 9.16 4.44 8.00
CA GLY A 124 9.59 5.26 9.14
C GLY A 124 11.11 5.23 9.43
N VAL A 125 11.89 4.46 8.70
CA VAL A 125 13.35 4.31 8.90
C VAL A 125 14.20 5.15 7.93
N GLY A 126 13.84 6.41 7.68
CA GLY A 126 14.72 7.36 6.99
C GLY A 126 15.00 7.04 5.51
N ILE A 127 14.00 6.53 4.79
CA ILE A 127 14.11 6.26 3.35
C ILE A 127 13.87 7.56 2.56
N THR A 128 14.77 7.92 1.65
CA THR A 128 14.61 9.08 0.78
C THR A 128 14.14 8.63 -0.61
N LEU A 129 12.88 8.94 -0.94
CA LEU A 129 12.23 8.55 -2.20
C LEU A 129 11.95 9.80 -3.04
N THR A 130 13.00 10.30 -3.71
CA THR A 130 12.92 11.51 -4.55
C THR A 130 12.26 11.26 -5.90
N GLY A 131 12.21 10.01 -6.35
CA GLY A 131 11.64 9.63 -7.62
C GLY A 131 10.11 9.67 -7.68
N ALA A 132 9.41 9.84 -6.54
CA ALA A 132 7.96 9.90 -6.49
C ALA A 132 7.43 11.34 -6.44
N ASP A 133 6.31 11.56 -7.10
CA ASP A 133 5.57 12.83 -7.04
C ASP A 133 4.15 12.66 -6.46
N ARG A 134 3.74 11.43 -6.18
CA ARG A 134 2.44 11.10 -5.57
C ARG A 134 2.60 10.10 -4.43
N ALA A 135 1.74 10.24 -3.41
CA ALA A 135 1.66 9.29 -2.31
C ALA A 135 0.20 8.96 -2.01
N VAL A 136 -0.10 7.67 -1.89
CA VAL A 136 -1.41 7.15 -1.52
C VAL A 136 -1.29 6.41 -0.20
N ILE A 137 -2.07 6.79 0.80
CA ILE A 137 -2.16 6.09 2.07
C ILE A 137 -3.47 5.28 2.07
N TYR A 138 -3.33 3.96 2.00
CA TYR A 138 -4.47 3.07 1.90
C TYR A 138 -5.24 2.93 3.20
N GLU A 139 -4.53 2.89 4.34
CA GLU A 139 -5.12 2.74 5.66
C GLU A 139 -4.59 3.81 6.62
N LEU A 140 -5.49 4.45 7.33
CA LEU A 140 -5.13 5.43 8.35
C LEU A 140 -4.64 4.74 9.63
N SER A 141 -3.60 5.26 10.26
CA SER A 141 -3.17 4.80 11.58
C SER A 141 -4.12 5.31 12.65
N TRP A 142 -4.28 4.53 13.71
CA TRP A 142 -5.01 4.96 14.91
C TRP A 142 -4.29 6.08 15.68
N ASN A 143 -3.00 6.25 15.48
CA ASN A 143 -2.21 7.31 16.07
C ASN A 143 -2.18 8.53 15.14
N TRP A 144 -2.79 9.62 15.56
CA TRP A 144 -2.90 10.88 14.80
C TRP A 144 -1.55 11.46 14.35
N VAL A 145 -0.47 11.16 15.08
CA VAL A 145 0.89 11.60 14.71
C VAL A 145 1.41 10.91 13.45
N CYS A 146 0.85 9.72 13.11
CA CYS A 146 1.19 8.96 11.89
C CYS A 146 0.08 8.99 10.84
N THR A 147 -0.96 9.82 11.03
CA THR A 147 -2.21 9.75 10.24
C THR A 147 -2.41 10.98 9.37
N ALA A 148 -1.35 11.53 8.85
CA ALA A 148 -1.52 12.48 7.78
C ALA A 148 -1.68 11.72 6.46
N VAL A 149 -2.89 11.75 5.89
CA VAL A 149 -3.10 11.46 4.47
C VAL A 149 -2.46 12.61 3.73
N PHE A 150 -1.17 12.50 3.47
CA PHE A 150 -0.52 13.43 2.56
C PHE A 150 -0.57 12.81 1.17
N VAL A 151 -1.46 13.35 0.33
CA VAL A 151 -1.13 13.41 -1.08
C VAL A 151 -0.05 14.48 -1.19
N TYR A 152 1.20 14.08 -0.97
CA TYR A 152 2.31 14.97 -1.18
C TYR A 152 2.50 15.13 -2.68
N VAL A 153 2.07 16.25 -3.20
CA VAL A 153 2.36 16.68 -4.55
C VAL A 153 3.73 17.37 -4.50
N ASN A 154 4.78 16.65 -4.84
CA ASN A 154 6.08 17.29 -5.04
C ASN A 154 6.02 18.05 -6.37
N ASN A 155 5.76 19.33 -6.31
CA ASN A 155 5.63 20.21 -7.48
C ASN A 155 7.02 20.61 -8.00
N LYS A 156 7.98 19.70 -8.02
CA LYS A 156 9.25 19.89 -8.71
C LYS A 156 9.15 19.30 -10.11
N ARG A 157 8.46 20.01 -11.00
CA ARG A 157 8.86 20.08 -12.40
C ARG A 157 9.78 21.29 -12.52
N ILE A 158 11.05 21.06 -12.63
CA ILE A 158 12.01 21.95 -13.28
C ILE A 158 12.58 21.13 -14.43
#